data_521596ba6a0038ec8c720ee5f9098d9a
#
_entry.id   521596ba6a0038ec8c720ee5f9098d9a
#
_cell.length_a   1.000
_cell.length_b   1.000
_cell.length_c   1.000
_cell.angle_alpha   90.00
_cell.angle_beta   90.00
_cell.angle_gamma   90.00
#
_symmetry.space_group_name_H-M   'P 1'
#
loop_
_entity.id
_entity.type
_entity.pdbx_description
1 polymer ?
#
loop_
_entity_poly.entity_id
_entity_poly.type
_entity_poly.pdbx_seq_one_letter_code
_entity_poly.pdbx_strand_id
1 'polypeptide(L)'
;MKKITRKEIRKCFPVRPLTANKGTFGRVLVVAGSASMTGAAVLCAKSALKAGAGLVTLALPESRQPIAAASAPEVITVPLPETDGLINLHALPVLDAY
;
A
#
# COMPACT_ATOMS: atom_id res chain seq x y z
N MET A 1 -13.22 -11.44 -22.93
CA MET A 1 -12.92 -10.89 -21.60
C MET A 1 -14.22 -10.53 -20.89
N LYS A 2 -14.37 -10.96 -19.66
CA LYS A 2 -15.57 -10.67 -18.88
C LYS A 2 -15.58 -9.20 -18.43
N LYS A 3 -16.69 -8.52 -18.60
CA LYS A 3 -16.87 -7.18 -18.07
C LYS A 3 -17.25 -7.22 -16.58
N ILE A 4 -16.62 -6.39 -15.79
CA ILE A 4 -16.97 -6.22 -14.39
C ILE A 4 -18.07 -5.16 -14.31
N THR A 5 -19.19 -5.50 -13.69
CA THR A 5 -20.32 -4.59 -13.53
C THR A 5 -20.29 -3.89 -12.18
N ARG A 6 -21.04 -2.78 -12.04
CA ARG A 6 -21.22 -2.10 -10.76
C ARG A 6 -21.77 -3.04 -9.68
N LYS A 7 -22.68 -3.92 -10.08
CA LYS A 7 -23.30 -4.88 -9.15
C LYS A 7 -22.28 -5.84 -8.58
N GLU A 8 -21.35 -6.34 -9.41
CA GLU A 8 -20.28 -7.23 -8.97
C GLU A 8 -19.31 -6.52 -8.02
N ILE A 9 -18.95 -5.28 -8.34
CA ILE A 9 -18.06 -4.48 -7.48
C ILE A 9 -18.72 -4.19 -6.13
N ARG A 10 -20.00 -3.82 -6.11
CA ARG A 10 -20.72 -3.54 -4.86
C ARG A 10 -20.72 -4.71 -3.89
N LYS A 11 -20.75 -5.95 -4.38
CA LYS A 11 -20.68 -7.15 -3.55
C LYS A 11 -19.36 -7.27 -2.80
N CYS A 12 -18.29 -6.67 -3.32
CA CYS A 12 -16.99 -6.69 -2.69
C CYS A 12 -16.85 -5.68 -1.55
N PHE A 13 -17.79 -4.72 -1.40
CA PHE A 13 -17.73 -3.68 -0.38
C PHE A 13 -18.72 -3.97 0.75
N PRO A 14 -18.22 -4.35 1.93
CA PRO A 14 -19.10 -4.56 3.09
C PRO A 14 -19.64 -3.22 3.60
N VAL A 15 -20.82 -3.27 4.21
CA VAL A 15 -21.36 -2.13 4.94
C VAL A 15 -20.51 -1.92 6.19
N ARG A 16 -20.05 -0.69 6.44
CA ARG A 16 -19.24 -0.39 7.61
C ARG A 16 -20.12 -0.12 8.82
N PRO A 17 -20.06 -0.95 9.88
CA PRO A 17 -20.77 -0.66 11.11
C PRO A 17 -20.10 0.51 11.85
N LEU A 18 -20.88 1.23 12.67
CA LEU A 18 -20.37 2.35 13.45
C LEU A 18 -19.26 1.96 14.43
N THR A 19 -19.24 0.70 14.85
CA THR A 19 -18.25 0.16 15.77
C THR A 19 -17.00 -0.39 15.07
N ALA A 20 -16.93 -0.32 13.74
CA ALA A 20 -15.82 -0.85 12.98
C ALA A 20 -14.53 -0.11 13.31
N ASN A 21 -13.42 -0.85 13.33
CA ASN A 21 -12.08 -0.31 13.48
C ASN A 21 -11.23 -0.69 12.26
N LYS A 22 -9.97 -0.22 12.22
CA LYS A 22 -9.08 -0.46 11.10
C LYS A 22 -8.87 -1.94 10.79
N GLY A 23 -8.80 -2.80 11.80
CA GLY A 23 -8.62 -4.23 11.62
C GLY A 23 -9.81 -4.93 10.98
N THR A 24 -11.02 -4.36 11.07
CA THR A 24 -12.24 -4.91 10.51
C THR A 24 -12.22 -4.94 8.99
N PHE A 25 -11.58 -3.95 8.35
CA PHE A 25 -11.58 -3.78 6.91
C PHE A 25 -10.28 -4.22 6.24
N GLY A 26 -9.45 -4.92 7.00
CA GLY A 26 -8.24 -5.52 6.49
C GLY A 26 -7.05 -4.60 6.43
N ARG A 27 -5.90 -5.23 6.29
CA ARG A 27 -4.60 -4.57 6.19
C ARG A 27 -4.00 -4.88 4.84
N VAL A 28 -3.44 -3.87 4.19
CA VAL A 28 -2.82 -4.01 2.87
C VAL A 28 -1.34 -3.65 2.99
N LEU A 29 -0.48 -4.53 2.50
CA LEU A 29 0.94 -4.25 2.33
C LEU A 29 1.20 -4.03 0.84
N VAL A 30 1.67 -2.84 0.50
CA VAL A 30 2.08 -2.51 -0.86
C VAL A 30 3.60 -2.52 -0.92
N VAL A 31 4.16 -3.36 -1.77
CA VAL A 31 5.60 -3.40 -2.03
C VAL A 31 5.82 -2.82 -3.43
N ALA A 32 6.34 -1.64 -3.51
CA ALA A 32 6.41 -0.94 -4.79
C ALA A 32 7.46 0.17 -4.77
N GLY A 33 7.71 0.72 -5.96
CA GLY A 33 8.57 1.87 -6.12
C GLY A 33 9.99 1.55 -6.50
N SER A 34 10.60 2.51 -7.15
CA SER A 34 12.01 2.55 -7.48
C SER A 34 12.46 4.00 -7.44
N ALA A 35 13.75 4.25 -7.61
CA ALA A 35 14.29 5.61 -7.61
C ALA A 35 13.61 6.51 -8.65
N SER A 36 13.19 5.94 -9.78
CA SER A 36 12.55 6.68 -10.87
C SER A 36 11.02 6.64 -10.85
N MET A 37 10.41 5.83 -9.99
CA MET A 37 8.96 5.61 -10.01
C MET A 37 8.34 5.64 -8.60
N THR A 38 8.71 6.61 -7.81
CA THR A 38 8.18 6.78 -6.45
C THR A 38 6.68 7.13 -6.46
N GLY A 39 6.24 7.92 -7.45
CA GLY A 39 4.85 8.33 -7.56
C GLY A 39 3.88 7.18 -7.73
N ALA A 40 4.27 6.14 -8.46
CA ALA A 40 3.42 4.95 -8.65
C ALA A 40 3.18 4.23 -7.33
N ALA A 41 4.18 4.13 -6.48
CA ALA A 41 4.06 3.52 -5.15
C ALA A 41 3.07 4.30 -4.28
N VAL A 42 3.22 5.62 -4.22
CA VAL A 42 2.34 6.50 -3.46
C VAL A 42 0.90 6.40 -3.96
N LEU A 43 0.72 6.42 -5.27
CA LEU A 43 -0.61 6.34 -5.88
C LEU A 43 -1.30 5.02 -5.56
N CYS A 44 -0.56 3.92 -5.61
CA CYS A 44 -1.08 2.60 -5.26
C CYS A 44 -1.55 2.55 -3.80
N ALA A 45 -0.72 3.05 -2.88
CA ALA A 45 -1.04 3.05 -1.46
C ALA A 45 -2.27 3.92 -1.14
N LYS A 46 -2.34 5.11 -1.72
CA LYS A 46 -3.50 6.00 -1.56
C LYS A 46 -4.77 5.41 -2.13
N SER A 47 -4.66 4.72 -3.26
CA SER A 47 -5.80 4.05 -3.89
C SER A 47 -6.35 2.93 -3.00
N ALA A 48 -5.47 2.18 -2.35
CA ALA A 48 -5.88 1.14 -1.41
C ALA A 48 -6.68 1.72 -0.23
N LEU A 49 -6.25 2.86 0.32
CA LEU A 49 -7.00 3.54 1.38
C LEU A 49 -8.37 4.01 0.89
N LYS A 50 -8.43 4.63 -0.28
CA LYS A 50 -9.70 5.11 -0.86
C LYS A 50 -10.64 3.97 -1.18
N ALA A 51 -10.10 2.81 -1.56
CA ALA A 51 -10.91 1.63 -1.85
C ALA A 51 -11.49 0.98 -0.58
N GLY A 52 -11.06 1.38 0.59
CA GLY A 52 -11.66 0.95 1.85
C GLY A 52 -10.77 0.12 2.76
N ALA A 53 -9.49 -0.02 2.47
CA ALA A 53 -8.58 -0.71 3.39
C ALA A 53 -8.53 0.01 4.74
N GLY A 54 -8.52 -0.75 5.82
CA GLY A 54 -8.46 -0.18 7.16
C GLY A 54 -7.08 0.35 7.51
N LEU A 55 -6.03 -0.29 7.02
CA LEU A 55 -4.65 0.10 7.24
C LEU A 55 -3.82 -0.23 6.01
N VAL A 56 -3.01 0.72 5.55
CA VAL A 56 -2.11 0.51 4.41
C VAL A 56 -0.67 0.78 4.84
N THR A 57 0.21 -0.17 4.56
CA THR A 57 1.64 -0.04 4.73
C THR A 57 2.30 -0.08 3.35
N LEU A 58 3.11 0.93 3.06
CA LEU A 58 3.88 1.01 1.82
C LEU A 58 5.35 0.72 2.12
N ALA A 59 5.84 -0.38 1.58
CA ALA A 59 7.24 -0.75 1.63
C ALA A 59 7.90 -0.37 0.29
N LEU A 60 8.94 0.44 0.37
CA LEU A 60 9.58 1.02 -0.81
C LEU A 60 11.08 1.20 -0.55
N PRO A 61 11.88 1.46 -1.60
CA PRO A 61 13.31 1.70 -1.42
C PRO A 61 13.58 2.79 -0.37
N GLU A 62 14.54 2.55 0.51
CA GLU A 62 14.79 3.43 1.65
C GLU A 62 15.09 4.88 1.27
N SER A 63 15.76 5.11 0.13
CA SER A 63 16.06 6.47 -0.33
C SER A 63 14.81 7.27 -0.70
N ARG A 64 13.68 6.60 -0.91
CA ARG A 64 12.41 7.21 -1.33
C ARG A 64 11.39 7.31 -0.20
N GLN A 65 11.68 6.74 0.96
CA GLN A 65 10.77 6.79 2.10
C GLN A 65 10.39 8.23 2.51
N PRO A 66 11.32 9.19 2.63
CA PRO A 66 10.94 10.55 3.02
C PRO A 66 9.96 11.21 2.05
N ILE A 67 10.12 10.93 0.76
CA ILE A 67 9.23 11.47 -0.27
C ILE A 67 7.83 10.88 -0.12
N ALA A 68 7.73 9.58 0.07
CA ALA A 68 6.44 8.90 0.26
C ALA A 68 5.76 9.35 1.56
N ALA A 69 6.50 9.48 2.64
CA ALA A 69 5.96 9.92 3.92
C ALA A 69 5.39 11.34 3.83
N ALA A 70 6.05 12.23 3.08
CA ALA A 70 5.55 13.59 2.86
C ALA A 70 4.33 13.62 1.95
N SER A 71 4.29 12.75 0.93
CA SER A 71 3.20 12.72 -0.06
C SER A 71 1.96 11.99 0.43
N ALA A 72 2.12 11.04 1.35
CA ALA A 72 1.02 10.22 1.86
C ALA A 72 1.17 10.02 3.38
N PRO A 73 0.95 11.08 4.18
CA PRO A 73 1.15 10.99 5.64
C PRO A 73 0.19 10.03 6.33
N GLU A 74 -0.91 9.66 5.67
CA GLU A 74 -1.88 8.70 6.19
C GLU A 74 -1.48 7.23 5.98
N VAL A 75 -0.38 6.99 5.27
CA VAL A 75 0.14 5.65 4.97
C VAL A 75 1.37 5.37 5.83
N ILE A 76 1.45 4.17 6.40
CA ILE A 76 2.65 3.72 7.10
C ILE A 76 3.71 3.41 6.05
N THR A 77 4.92 3.96 6.19
CA THR A 77 6.00 3.69 5.25
C THR A 77 7.07 2.82 5.91
N VAL A 78 7.59 1.85 5.14
CA VAL A 78 8.64 0.95 5.58
C VAL A 78 9.81 1.03 4.58
N PRO A 79 11.00 1.45 5.03
CA PRO A 79 12.15 1.50 4.14
C PRO A 79 12.66 0.08 3.86
N LEU A 80 12.93 -0.20 2.59
CA LEU A 80 13.50 -1.48 2.16
C LEU A 80 14.93 -1.30 1.67
N PRO A 81 15.81 -2.29 1.94
CA PRO A 81 17.15 -2.29 1.35
C PRO A 81 17.08 -2.20 -0.17
N GLU A 82 17.96 -1.38 -0.72
CA GLU A 82 17.98 -1.11 -2.15
C GLU A 82 19.39 -1.21 -2.73
N THR A 83 19.45 -1.48 -4.03
CA THR A 83 20.66 -1.44 -4.84
C THR A 83 20.35 -0.69 -6.11
N ASP A 84 21.08 0.39 -6.39
CA ASP A 84 20.84 1.25 -7.55
C ASP A 84 19.39 1.74 -7.67
N GLY A 85 18.76 2.05 -6.54
CA GLY A 85 17.39 2.54 -6.50
C GLY A 85 16.31 1.46 -6.70
N LEU A 86 16.69 0.19 -6.67
CA LEU A 86 15.78 -0.94 -6.80
C LEU A 86 15.78 -1.77 -5.52
N ILE A 87 14.61 -2.27 -5.14
CA ILE A 87 14.48 -3.17 -4.00
C ILE A 87 15.32 -4.42 -4.27
N ASN A 88 16.11 -4.84 -3.28
CA ASN A 88 16.97 -6.03 -3.41
C ASN A 88 16.51 -7.19 -2.53
N LEU A 89 17.21 -8.31 -2.60
CA LEU A 89 16.84 -9.53 -1.87
C LEU A 89 16.91 -9.39 -0.35
N HIS A 90 17.68 -8.44 0.16
CA HIS A 90 17.74 -8.18 1.61
C HIS A 90 16.43 -7.61 2.16
N ALA A 91 15.49 -7.25 1.28
CA ALA A 91 14.16 -6.84 1.69
C ALA A 91 13.30 -7.99 2.21
N LEU A 92 13.57 -9.23 1.80
CA LEU A 92 12.76 -10.39 2.18
C LEU A 92 12.62 -10.57 3.70
N PRO A 93 13.70 -10.54 4.51
CA PRO A 93 13.55 -10.64 5.95
C PRO A 93 12.74 -9.49 6.56
N VAL A 94 12.84 -8.29 5.99
CA VAL A 94 12.08 -7.13 6.45
C VAL A 94 10.60 -7.34 6.19
N LEU A 95 10.26 -7.83 5.00
CA LEU A 95 8.86 -8.06 4.60
C LEU A 95 8.21 -9.20 5.39
N ASP A 96 8.99 -10.20 5.80
CA ASP A 96 8.47 -11.31 6.60
C ASP A 96 7.94 -10.87 7.97
N ALA A 97 8.31 -9.68 8.42
CA ALA A 97 7.80 -9.10 9.67
C ALA A 97 6.39 -8.51 9.53
N TYR A 98 5.88 -8.43 8.32
CA TYR A 98 4.57 -7.85 8.00
C TYR A 98 3.61 -8.89 7.34
#